data_590e2639306bb419e2a79535ac6c88cb
#
_entry.id   590e2639306bb419e2a79535ac6c88cb
#
_cell.length_a   1.000
_cell.length_b   1.000
_cell.length_c   1.000
_cell.angle_alpha   90.00
_cell.angle_beta   90.00
_cell.angle_gamma   90.00
#
_symmetry.space_group_name_H-M   'P 1'
#
loop_
_entity.id
_entity.type
_entity.pdbx_description
1 polymer ?
#
loop_
_entity_poly.entity_id
_entity_poly.type
_entity_poly.pdbx_seq_one_letter_code
_entity_poly.pdbx_strand_id
1 'polypeptide(L)'
;DVEKAMEVLEFLGISRLADKKCSEVSGGELQMILIAKALASDPKVLILDEPESNLDFKNQLVVLDAMSNLAARGMTCIFNTHYPAHALQRAQKALILSKGGSYVFGDTVSVVTEENIRNAFGVDAVIGEIETPGNLLKNVVPINIVEPVENRSLSKDKRCIASITMIANSNEMSEKINELLHEYSELLIGRMGMPYRECGLYIINMTLDGQESKITELSHKLNILPGVSVKTTFAKGNFDDLQKMEI
;
A
#
# COMPACT_ATOMS: atom_id res chain seq x y z
N ASP A 1 -43.01 -2.14 -5.17
CA ASP A 1 -41.93 -1.11 -5.11
C ASP A 1 -41.81 -0.46 -3.71
N VAL A 2 -42.93 -0.07 -3.05
CA VAL A 2 -42.91 0.51 -1.68
C VAL A 2 -42.52 -0.57 -0.67
N GLU A 3 -43.08 -1.76 -0.79
CA GLU A 3 -42.78 -2.90 0.06
C GLU A 3 -41.28 -3.23 0.02
N LYS A 4 -40.67 -3.32 -1.16
CA LYS A 4 -39.25 -3.54 -1.32
C LYS A 4 -38.38 -2.44 -0.70
N ALA A 5 -38.79 -1.19 -0.84
CA ALA A 5 -38.09 -0.07 -0.22
C ALA A 5 -38.14 -0.18 1.33
N MET A 6 -39.29 -0.55 1.91
CA MET A 6 -39.45 -0.74 3.34
C MET A 6 -38.60 -1.91 3.86
N GLU A 7 -38.55 -3.05 3.15
CA GLU A 7 -37.67 -4.19 3.48
C GLU A 7 -36.19 -3.75 3.55
N VAL A 8 -35.73 -2.96 2.58
CA VAL A 8 -34.34 -2.49 2.56
C VAL A 8 -34.05 -1.49 3.68
N LEU A 9 -34.98 -0.56 3.96
CA LEU A 9 -34.86 0.37 5.08
C LEU A 9 -34.81 -0.37 6.43
N GLU A 10 -35.61 -1.41 6.59
CA GLU A 10 -35.60 -2.26 7.77
C GLU A 10 -34.28 -3.04 7.90
N PHE A 11 -33.83 -3.64 6.79
CA PHE A 11 -32.53 -4.33 6.73
C PHE A 11 -31.36 -3.45 7.17
N LEU A 12 -31.37 -2.17 6.76
CA LEU A 12 -30.33 -1.21 7.12
C LEU A 12 -30.58 -0.54 8.49
N GLY A 13 -31.70 -0.87 9.19
CA GLY A 13 -32.04 -0.29 10.49
C GLY A 13 -32.43 1.18 10.45
N ILE A 14 -32.90 1.67 9.30
CA ILE A 14 -33.26 3.08 9.07
C ILE A 14 -34.74 3.30 8.72
N SER A 15 -35.62 2.37 9.05
CA SER A 15 -37.07 2.48 8.78
C SER A 15 -37.70 3.78 9.33
N ARG A 16 -37.12 4.33 10.41
CA ARG A 16 -37.53 5.64 10.98
C ARG A 16 -37.37 6.81 10.02
N LEU A 17 -36.65 6.64 8.92
CA LEU A 17 -36.39 7.68 7.92
C LEU A 17 -37.40 7.65 6.75
N ALA A 18 -38.27 6.64 6.69
CA ALA A 18 -39.16 6.41 5.56
C ALA A 18 -40.04 7.63 5.22
N ASP A 19 -40.53 8.35 6.23
CA ASP A 19 -41.41 9.51 6.07
C ASP A 19 -40.69 10.86 6.09
N LYS A 20 -39.34 10.85 6.28
CA LYS A 20 -38.57 12.09 6.32
C LYS A 20 -38.21 12.58 4.91
N LYS A 21 -38.20 13.91 4.77
CA LYS A 21 -37.66 14.55 3.57
C LYS A 21 -36.13 14.51 3.61
N CYS A 22 -35.47 14.42 2.44
CA CYS A 22 -34.01 14.43 2.34
C CYS A 22 -33.35 15.67 2.98
N SER A 23 -34.09 16.79 3.09
CA SER A 23 -33.61 18.01 3.76
C SER A 23 -33.67 17.94 5.30
N GLU A 24 -34.28 16.92 5.86
CA GLU A 24 -34.49 16.73 7.30
C GLU A 24 -33.57 15.61 7.88
N VAL A 25 -32.72 15.05 7.06
CA VAL A 25 -31.81 13.96 7.46
C VAL A 25 -30.37 14.47 7.58
N SER A 26 -29.57 13.84 8.46
CA SER A 26 -28.15 14.10 8.57
C SER A 26 -27.37 13.55 7.38
N GLY A 27 -26.10 13.96 7.18
CA GLY A 27 -25.25 13.45 6.11
C GLY A 27 -25.10 11.92 6.15
N GLY A 28 -24.90 11.34 7.33
CA GLY A 28 -24.84 9.89 7.50
C GLY A 28 -26.14 9.16 7.20
N GLU A 29 -27.28 9.75 7.62
CA GLU A 29 -28.60 9.23 7.30
C GLU A 29 -28.85 9.30 5.79
N LEU A 30 -28.45 10.37 5.13
CA LEU A 30 -28.56 10.51 3.67
C LEU A 30 -27.72 9.44 2.96
N GLN A 31 -26.50 9.19 3.42
CA GLN A 31 -25.64 8.14 2.86
C GLN A 31 -26.29 6.76 2.97
N MET A 32 -26.89 6.44 4.12
CA MET A 32 -27.61 5.18 4.29
C MET A 32 -28.85 5.09 3.41
N ILE A 33 -29.55 6.19 3.16
CA ILE A 33 -30.67 6.26 2.21
C ILE A 33 -30.20 6.02 0.78
N LEU A 34 -29.03 6.55 0.38
CA LEU A 34 -28.46 6.31 -0.94
C LEU A 34 -28.07 4.83 -1.13
N ILE A 35 -27.52 4.19 -0.09
CA ILE A 35 -27.26 2.75 -0.08
C ILE A 35 -28.58 1.98 -0.19
N ALA A 36 -29.62 2.35 0.58
CA ALA A 36 -30.92 1.74 0.50
C ALA A 36 -31.53 1.84 -0.91
N LYS A 37 -31.43 3.01 -1.53
CA LYS A 37 -31.88 3.23 -2.91
C LYS A 37 -31.17 2.30 -3.91
N ALA A 38 -29.87 2.14 -3.78
CA ALA A 38 -29.09 1.23 -4.62
C ALA A 38 -29.52 -0.24 -4.43
N LEU A 39 -29.75 -0.66 -3.17
CA LEU A 39 -30.18 -2.01 -2.82
C LEU A 39 -31.59 -2.35 -3.26
N ALA A 40 -32.48 -1.36 -3.36
CA ALA A 40 -33.87 -1.58 -3.80
C ALA A 40 -34.00 -2.16 -5.20
N SER A 41 -32.96 -2.05 -6.04
CA SER A 41 -32.89 -2.67 -7.36
C SER A 41 -32.38 -4.14 -7.34
N ASP A 42 -32.13 -4.69 -6.18
CA ASP A 42 -31.62 -6.05 -5.97
C ASP A 42 -30.30 -6.34 -6.72
N PRO A 43 -29.26 -5.52 -6.56
CA PRO A 43 -28.03 -5.65 -7.32
C PRO A 43 -27.21 -6.86 -6.83
N LYS A 44 -26.47 -7.51 -7.74
CA LYS A 44 -25.46 -8.50 -7.37
C LYS A 44 -24.13 -7.87 -6.95
N VAL A 45 -23.87 -6.67 -7.46
CA VAL A 45 -22.65 -5.90 -7.20
C VAL A 45 -23.05 -4.48 -6.77
N LEU A 46 -22.55 -4.05 -5.63
CA LEU A 46 -22.71 -2.69 -5.11
C LEU A 46 -21.38 -1.96 -5.24
N ILE A 47 -21.37 -0.83 -5.93
CA ILE A 47 -20.19 0.03 -6.09
C ILE A 47 -20.45 1.33 -5.36
N LEU A 48 -19.56 1.70 -4.44
CA LEU A 48 -19.67 2.88 -3.60
C LEU A 48 -18.43 3.75 -3.74
N ASP A 49 -18.65 5.03 -3.93
CA ASP A 49 -17.58 6.03 -4.04
C ASP A 49 -17.46 6.76 -2.71
N GLU A 50 -16.36 6.53 -1.99
CA GLU A 50 -16.06 7.10 -0.67
C GLU A 50 -17.26 7.12 0.28
N PRO A 51 -17.90 5.96 0.54
CA PRO A 51 -19.18 5.95 1.25
C PRO A 51 -19.11 6.44 2.70
N GLU A 52 -17.91 6.49 3.29
CA GLU A 52 -17.66 6.96 4.65
C GLU A 52 -17.14 8.40 4.73
N SER A 53 -16.89 9.05 3.58
CA SER A 53 -16.34 10.41 3.55
C SER A 53 -17.32 11.43 4.14
N ASN A 54 -16.79 12.43 4.84
CA ASN A 54 -17.55 13.50 5.49
C ASN A 54 -18.56 13.05 6.55
N LEU A 55 -18.44 11.82 7.04
CA LEU A 55 -19.24 11.29 8.13
C LEU A 55 -18.49 11.39 9.47
N ASP A 56 -19.23 11.54 10.56
CA ASP A 56 -18.70 11.36 11.90
C ASP A 56 -18.35 9.90 12.17
N PHE A 57 -17.54 9.61 13.19
CA PHE A 57 -17.05 8.27 13.51
C PHE A 57 -18.17 7.23 13.66
N LYS A 58 -19.31 7.62 14.24
CA LYS A 58 -20.44 6.72 14.42
C LYS A 58 -21.03 6.33 13.06
N ASN A 59 -21.28 7.31 12.21
CA ASN A 59 -21.88 7.10 10.91
C ASN A 59 -20.93 6.38 9.95
N GLN A 60 -19.59 6.61 10.04
CA GLN A 60 -18.59 5.81 9.31
C GLN A 60 -18.71 4.33 9.66
N LEU A 61 -18.77 3.99 10.96
CA LEU A 61 -18.94 2.60 11.40
C LEU A 61 -20.24 1.98 10.90
N VAL A 62 -21.34 2.71 10.96
CA VAL A 62 -22.65 2.23 10.48
C VAL A 62 -22.60 1.87 9.00
N VAL A 63 -21.99 2.70 8.16
CA VAL A 63 -21.83 2.44 6.72
C VAL A 63 -20.91 1.24 6.47
N LEU A 64 -19.76 1.18 7.13
CA LEU A 64 -18.81 0.07 7.00
C LEU A 64 -19.41 -1.26 7.46
N ASP A 65 -20.17 -1.25 8.55
CA ASP A 65 -20.88 -2.44 9.06
C ASP A 65 -21.98 -2.89 8.10
N ALA A 66 -22.73 -1.96 7.51
CA ALA A 66 -23.73 -2.29 6.50
C ALA A 66 -23.10 -3.00 5.29
N MET A 67 -21.97 -2.50 4.79
CA MET A 67 -21.23 -3.16 3.69
C MET A 67 -20.72 -4.56 4.08
N SER A 68 -20.20 -4.72 5.29
CA SER A 68 -19.76 -6.02 5.80
C SER A 68 -20.93 -7.02 5.89
N ASN A 69 -22.08 -6.58 6.36
CA ASN A 69 -23.30 -7.39 6.45
C ASN A 69 -23.83 -7.80 5.06
N LEU A 70 -23.77 -6.89 4.08
CA LEU A 70 -24.14 -7.20 2.69
C LEU A 70 -23.18 -8.23 2.08
N ALA A 71 -21.88 -8.07 2.29
CA ALA A 71 -20.88 -9.03 1.82
C ALA A 71 -21.05 -10.40 2.46
N ALA A 72 -21.34 -10.47 3.76
CA ALA A 72 -21.62 -11.72 4.46
C ALA A 72 -22.85 -12.45 3.92
N ARG A 73 -23.81 -11.75 3.29
CA ARG A 73 -24.97 -12.30 2.61
C ARG A 73 -24.72 -12.67 1.14
N GLY A 74 -23.47 -12.61 0.68
CA GLY A 74 -23.06 -13.01 -0.66
C GLY A 74 -23.10 -11.90 -1.71
N MET A 75 -23.32 -10.65 -1.33
CA MET A 75 -23.25 -9.52 -2.24
C MET A 75 -21.79 -9.14 -2.46
N THR A 76 -21.43 -8.81 -3.70
CA THR A 76 -20.11 -8.22 -3.99
C THR A 76 -20.17 -6.72 -3.75
N CYS A 77 -19.42 -6.22 -2.74
CA CYS A 77 -19.29 -4.80 -2.46
C CYS A 77 -17.91 -4.31 -2.90
N ILE A 78 -17.89 -3.27 -3.72
CA ILE A 78 -16.67 -2.58 -4.14
C ILE A 78 -16.78 -1.13 -3.64
N PHE A 79 -15.80 -0.67 -2.90
CA PHE A 79 -15.75 0.73 -2.47
C PHE A 79 -14.33 1.27 -2.62
N ASN A 80 -14.20 2.52 -3.00
CA ASN A 80 -12.95 3.24 -2.87
C ASN A 80 -12.92 3.99 -1.53
N THR A 81 -11.74 4.25 -1.03
CA THR A 81 -11.53 4.95 0.23
C THR A 81 -10.16 5.60 0.25
N HIS A 82 -10.06 6.72 0.94
CA HIS A 82 -8.78 7.35 1.30
C HIS A 82 -8.22 6.83 2.63
N TYR A 83 -8.91 5.91 3.29
CA TYR A 83 -8.53 5.34 4.59
C TYR A 83 -8.07 3.88 4.44
N PRO A 84 -6.76 3.61 4.24
CA PRO A 84 -6.26 2.22 4.09
C PRO A 84 -6.61 1.31 5.27
N ALA A 85 -6.80 1.88 6.47
CA ALA A 85 -7.25 1.15 7.65
C ALA A 85 -8.64 0.52 7.45
N HIS A 86 -9.57 1.21 6.78
CA HIS A 86 -10.90 0.66 6.49
C HIS A 86 -10.83 -0.55 5.56
N ALA A 87 -9.92 -0.52 4.57
CA ALA A 87 -9.67 -1.68 3.73
C ALA A 87 -9.15 -2.87 4.56
N LEU A 88 -8.14 -2.65 5.41
CA LEU A 88 -7.58 -3.70 6.30
C LEU A 88 -8.62 -4.31 7.24
N GLN A 89 -9.57 -3.50 7.69
CA GLN A 89 -10.60 -3.94 8.66
C GLN A 89 -11.82 -4.60 8.01
N ARG A 90 -12.12 -4.30 6.75
CA ARG A 90 -13.42 -4.66 6.14
C ARG A 90 -13.32 -5.40 4.81
N ALA A 91 -12.24 -5.25 4.05
CA ALA A 91 -12.13 -5.82 2.72
C ALA A 91 -11.30 -7.11 2.68
N GLN A 92 -11.73 -8.09 1.90
CA GLN A 92 -10.96 -9.31 1.63
C GLN A 92 -9.87 -9.07 0.58
N LYS A 93 -10.17 -8.25 -0.42
CA LYS A 93 -9.28 -7.89 -1.52
C LYS A 93 -9.12 -6.38 -1.57
N ALA A 94 -7.94 -5.93 -1.97
CA ALA A 94 -7.67 -4.53 -2.18
C ALA A 94 -7.00 -4.30 -3.54
N LEU A 95 -7.23 -3.13 -4.10
CA LEU A 95 -6.54 -2.58 -5.25
C LEU A 95 -5.97 -1.22 -4.84
N ILE A 96 -4.66 -1.07 -4.91
CA ILE A 96 -4.00 0.23 -4.75
C ILE A 96 -3.59 0.73 -6.12
N LEU A 97 -4.02 1.94 -6.45
CA LEU A 97 -3.64 2.65 -7.67
C LEU A 97 -2.57 3.69 -7.31
N SER A 98 -1.44 3.65 -7.99
CA SER A 98 -0.36 4.61 -7.78
C SER A 98 -0.33 5.67 -8.87
N LYS A 99 0.24 6.84 -8.56
CA LYS A 99 0.51 7.88 -9.56
C LYS A 99 1.39 7.26 -10.67
N GLY A 100 1.03 7.49 -11.93
CA GLY A 100 1.75 6.91 -13.08
C GLY A 100 1.13 5.62 -13.65
N GLY A 101 -0.02 5.17 -13.13
CA GLY A 101 -0.81 4.07 -13.72
C GLY A 101 -0.40 2.67 -13.26
N SER A 102 0.57 2.52 -12.38
CA SER A 102 0.87 1.24 -11.73
C SER A 102 -0.19 0.89 -10.69
N TYR A 103 -0.42 -0.40 -10.50
CA TYR A 103 -1.38 -0.89 -9.49
C TYR A 103 -0.89 -2.18 -8.83
N VAL A 104 -1.40 -2.42 -7.64
CA VAL A 104 -1.22 -3.68 -6.89
C VAL A 104 -2.59 -4.20 -6.49
N PHE A 105 -2.88 -5.46 -6.80
CA PHE A 105 -4.16 -6.11 -6.48
C PHE A 105 -3.93 -7.48 -5.82
N GLY A 106 -4.70 -7.80 -4.81
CA GLY A 106 -4.61 -9.09 -4.11
C GLY A 106 -5.35 -9.10 -2.77
N ASP A 107 -4.94 -10.03 -1.89
CA ASP A 107 -5.45 -10.06 -0.53
C ASP A 107 -5.07 -8.78 0.20
N THR A 108 -6.04 -8.20 0.93
CA THR A 108 -5.89 -6.88 1.53
C THR A 108 -4.62 -6.76 2.39
N VAL A 109 -4.32 -7.78 3.21
CA VAL A 109 -3.13 -7.78 4.08
C VAL A 109 -1.82 -7.78 3.29
N SER A 110 -1.82 -8.41 2.11
CA SER A 110 -0.64 -8.45 1.23
C SER A 110 -0.49 -7.19 0.38
N VAL A 111 -1.58 -6.50 0.09
CA VAL A 111 -1.62 -5.30 -0.75
C VAL A 111 -1.43 -4.03 0.07
N VAL A 112 -2.09 -3.92 1.23
CA VAL A 112 -1.95 -2.76 2.11
C VAL A 112 -0.72 -2.93 2.98
N THR A 113 0.43 -2.52 2.45
CA THR A 113 1.73 -2.53 3.11
C THR A 113 2.26 -1.10 3.26
N GLU A 114 3.17 -0.88 4.19
CA GLU A 114 3.83 0.42 4.38
C GLU A 114 4.50 0.91 3.09
N GLU A 115 5.13 -0.01 2.35
CA GLU A 115 5.75 0.29 1.06
C GLU A 115 4.74 0.72 0.00
N ASN A 116 3.64 -0.01 -0.16
CA ASN A 116 2.60 0.33 -1.13
C ASN A 116 1.87 1.62 -0.77
N ILE A 117 1.68 1.89 0.54
CA ILE A 117 1.14 3.17 1.02
C ILE A 117 2.09 4.31 0.68
N ARG A 118 3.39 4.15 0.93
CA ARG A 118 4.41 5.13 0.56
C ARG A 118 4.37 5.46 -0.93
N ASN A 119 4.36 4.42 -1.78
CA ASN A 119 4.38 4.57 -3.23
C ASN A 119 3.11 5.20 -3.80
N ALA A 120 1.94 4.88 -3.24
CA ALA A 120 0.65 5.37 -3.74
C ALA A 120 0.29 6.75 -3.20
N PHE A 121 0.49 6.96 -1.90
CA PHE A 121 0.03 8.16 -1.20
C PHE A 121 1.14 9.17 -0.92
N GLY A 122 2.42 8.79 -1.07
CA GLY A 122 3.55 9.66 -0.72
C GLY A 122 3.65 9.91 0.79
N VAL A 123 3.31 8.90 1.59
CA VAL A 123 3.26 9.00 3.05
C VAL A 123 3.99 7.82 3.67
N ASP A 124 4.91 8.09 4.61
CA ASP A 124 5.40 7.08 5.52
C ASP A 124 4.30 6.76 6.53
N ALA A 125 3.98 5.49 6.65
CA ALA A 125 3.00 5.00 7.60
C ALA A 125 3.53 3.79 8.36
N VAL A 126 2.99 3.54 9.53
CA VAL A 126 3.19 2.31 10.30
C VAL A 126 1.88 1.56 10.34
N ILE A 127 1.94 0.26 10.04
CA ILE A 127 0.82 -0.65 10.18
C ILE A 127 0.99 -1.40 11.50
N GLY A 128 0.11 -1.09 12.45
CA GLY A 128 0.10 -1.70 13.78
C GLY A 128 -1.17 -2.51 14.04
N GLU A 129 -1.07 -3.40 15.02
CA GLU A 129 -2.20 -4.15 15.55
C GLU A 129 -2.63 -3.55 16.89
N ILE A 130 -3.93 -3.29 17.03
CA ILE A 130 -4.54 -2.76 18.25
C ILE A 130 -5.39 -3.86 18.86
N GLU A 131 -5.06 -4.27 20.06
CA GLU A 131 -5.83 -5.24 20.82
C GLU A 131 -7.11 -4.58 21.35
N THR A 132 -8.27 -5.16 21.01
CA THR A 132 -9.58 -4.72 21.48
C THR A 132 -10.29 -5.89 22.17
N PRO A 133 -11.31 -5.63 23.04
CA PRO A 133 -12.08 -6.73 23.63
C PRO A 133 -12.73 -7.59 22.55
N GLY A 134 -12.10 -8.73 22.21
CA GLY A 134 -12.61 -9.72 21.28
C GLY A 134 -11.99 -9.75 19.89
N ASN A 135 -11.18 -8.76 19.48
CA ASN A 135 -10.55 -8.71 18.15
C ASN A 135 -9.20 -8.00 18.15
N LEU A 136 -8.32 -8.41 17.24
CA LEU A 136 -7.11 -7.70 16.89
C LEU A 136 -7.39 -6.86 15.63
N LEU A 137 -7.36 -5.53 15.77
CA LEU A 137 -7.63 -4.62 14.67
C LEU A 137 -6.32 -4.11 14.07
N LYS A 138 -6.17 -4.25 12.75
CA LYS A 138 -5.09 -3.59 12.02
C LYS A 138 -5.44 -2.15 11.76
N ASN A 139 -4.47 -1.27 11.98
CA ASN A 139 -4.61 0.15 11.74
C ASN A 139 -3.38 0.70 11.00
N VAL A 140 -3.59 1.78 10.28
CA VAL A 140 -2.55 2.49 9.53
C VAL A 140 -2.41 3.88 10.13
N VAL A 141 -1.22 4.18 10.63
CA VAL A 141 -0.92 5.48 11.23
C VAL A 141 0.06 6.21 10.32
N PRO A 142 -0.34 7.30 9.65
CA PRO A 142 0.58 8.12 8.87
C PRO A 142 1.55 8.84 9.81
N ILE A 143 2.84 8.85 9.46
CA ILE A 143 3.92 9.42 10.26
C ILE A 143 4.45 10.70 9.64
N ASN A 144 4.85 10.64 8.36
CA ASN A 144 5.44 11.75 7.64
C ASN A 144 4.96 11.79 6.20
N ILE A 145 4.90 12.99 5.64
CA ILE A 145 4.78 13.14 4.19
C ILE A 145 6.16 12.78 3.62
N VAL A 146 6.18 11.77 2.78
CA VAL A 146 7.30 11.59 1.88
C VAL A 146 7.01 12.53 0.73
N GLU A 147 7.83 13.57 0.56
CA GLU A 147 7.75 14.32 -0.69
C GLU A 147 7.74 13.29 -1.82
N PRO A 148 6.70 13.33 -2.70
CA PRO A 148 6.73 12.42 -3.83
C PRO A 148 8.13 12.60 -4.41
N VAL A 149 8.78 11.50 -4.73
CA VAL A 149 9.82 11.56 -5.75
C VAL A 149 9.03 11.96 -6.99
N GLU A 150 8.64 13.25 -7.00
CA GLU A 150 8.11 13.86 -8.21
C GLU A 150 9.10 13.45 -9.25
N ASN A 151 8.57 12.92 -10.36
CA ASN A 151 9.29 13.01 -11.61
C ASN A 151 10.29 14.15 -11.48
N ARG A 152 11.49 13.85 -10.98
CA ARG A 152 12.61 14.72 -11.18
C ARG A 152 12.69 14.78 -12.69
N SER A 153 11.91 15.73 -13.21
CA SER A 153 12.08 16.22 -14.55
C SER A 153 13.57 16.12 -14.80
N LEU A 154 13.99 15.24 -15.70
CA LEU A 154 15.28 15.20 -16.39
C LEU A 154 16.37 16.22 -15.92
N SER A 155 16.40 16.49 -14.62
CA SER A 155 17.46 17.18 -13.93
C SER A 155 18.48 16.11 -13.61
N LYS A 156 19.53 16.01 -14.44
CA LYS A 156 20.77 15.26 -14.30
C LYS A 156 20.69 14.22 -13.20
N ASP A 157 20.46 12.97 -13.63
CA ASP A 157 20.43 11.78 -12.79
C ASP A 157 21.57 11.88 -11.75
N LYS A 158 21.20 12.12 -10.48
CA LYS A 158 22.16 12.55 -9.47
C LYS A 158 23.09 11.41 -9.13
N ARG A 159 24.39 11.63 -9.24
CA ARG A 159 25.38 10.68 -8.77
C ARG A 159 25.28 10.58 -7.24
N CYS A 160 25.20 9.36 -6.73
CA CYS A 160 25.11 9.09 -5.30
C CYS A 160 25.92 7.84 -4.93
N ILE A 161 26.25 7.75 -3.64
CA ILE A 161 26.85 6.55 -3.04
C ILE A 161 25.73 5.80 -2.35
N ALA A 162 25.67 4.49 -2.58
CA ALA A 162 24.69 3.62 -1.93
C ALA A 162 25.34 2.34 -1.40
N SER A 163 24.73 1.77 -0.40
CA SER A 163 25.04 0.43 0.09
C SER A 163 23.87 -0.51 -0.20
N ILE A 164 24.15 -1.65 -0.80
CA ILE A 164 23.18 -2.75 -0.97
C ILE A 164 23.61 -3.89 -0.06
N THR A 165 22.73 -4.27 0.86
CA THR A 165 22.85 -5.50 1.64
C THR A 165 21.89 -6.53 1.07
N MET A 166 22.41 -7.72 0.78
CA MET A 166 21.65 -8.82 0.22
C MET A 166 21.84 -10.08 1.05
N ILE A 167 20.75 -10.82 1.26
CA ILE A 167 20.74 -12.14 1.90
C ILE A 167 20.18 -13.14 0.89
N ALA A 168 20.91 -14.20 0.61
CA ALA A 168 20.52 -15.28 -0.30
C ALA A 168 20.52 -16.64 0.42
N ASN A 169 19.50 -17.48 0.10
CA ASN A 169 19.27 -18.75 0.79
C ASN A 169 20.01 -19.93 0.17
N SER A 170 20.66 -19.79 -0.97
CA SER A 170 21.37 -20.90 -1.63
C SER A 170 22.53 -20.44 -2.50
N ASN A 171 23.46 -21.38 -2.72
CA ASN A 171 24.62 -21.20 -3.60
C ASN A 171 24.21 -21.14 -5.10
N GLU A 172 23.05 -21.69 -5.45
CA GLU A 172 22.56 -21.74 -6.84
C GLU A 172 22.28 -20.35 -7.45
N MET A 173 22.00 -19.37 -6.59
CA MET A 173 21.77 -17.98 -7.02
C MET A 173 23.08 -17.21 -7.24
N SER A 174 24.23 -17.74 -6.80
CA SER A 174 25.52 -17.04 -6.89
C SER A 174 25.91 -16.72 -8.33
N GLU A 175 25.62 -17.58 -9.28
CA GLU A 175 25.95 -17.36 -10.71
C GLU A 175 25.10 -16.21 -11.26
N LYS A 176 23.79 -16.24 -11.05
CA LYS A 176 22.87 -15.18 -11.53
C LYS A 176 23.16 -13.83 -10.88
N ILE A 177 23.49 -13.84 -9.58
CA ILE A 177 23.90 -12.63 -8.86
C ILE A 177 25.20 -12.09 -9.46
N ASN A 178 26.18 -12.96 -9.74
CA ASN A 178 27.46 -12.56 -10.33
C ASN A 178 27.30 -12.03 -11.76
N GLU A 179 26.43 -12.62 -12.57
CA GLU A 179 26.10 -12.13 -13.91
C GLU A 179 25.52 -10.72 -13.87
N LEU A 180 24.50 -10.49 -12.99
CA LEU A 180 23.93 -9.16 -12.78
C LEU A 180 24.97 -8.16 -12.29
N LEU A 181 25.82 -8.53 -11.33
CA LEU A 181 26.84 -7.63 -10.81
C LEU A 181 27.92 -7.33 -11.85
N HIS A 182 28.17 -8.24 -12.79
CA HIS A 182 29.08 -7.98 -13.88
C HIS A 182 28.52 -6.96 -14.87
N GLU A 183 27.22 -7.02 -15.15
CA GLU A 183 26.51 -6.03 -15.99
C GLU A 183 26.62 -4.60 -15.42
N TYR A 184 26.62 -4.48 -14.07
CA TYR A 184 26.71 -3.20 -13.36
C TYR A 184 28.06 -2.95 -12.69
N SER A 185 29.12 -3.61 -13.17
CA SER A 185 30.45 -3.51 -12.57
C SER A 185 31.02 -2.11 -12.49
N GLU A 186 30.61 -1.22 -13.40
CA GLU A 186 30.98 0.21 -13.41
C GLU A 186 30.51 0.98 -12.17
N LEU A 187 29.45 0.48 -11.49
CA LEU A 187 28.91 1.13 -10.28
C LEU A 187 29.59 0.63 -9.00
N LEU A 188 30.29 -0.52 -9.06
CA LEU A 188 30.75 -1.23 -7.89
C LEU A 188 32.08 -0.67 -7.36
N ILE A 189 32.05 -0.02 -6.17
CA ILE A 189 33.26 0.41 -5.45
C ILE A 189 33.89 -0.78 -4.71
N GLY A 190 33.06 -1.59 -4.06
CA GLY A 190 33.52 -2.71 -3.27
C GLY A 190 32.40 -3.70 -2.94
N ARG A 191 32.82 -4.95 -2.72
CA ARG A 191 31.91 -6.05 -2.37
C ARG A 191 32.54 -6.90 -1.28
N MET A 192 31.72 -7.29 -0.29
CA MET A 192 32.09 -8.22 0.77
C MET A 192 31.02 -9.30 0.89
N GLY A 193 31.40 -10.55 0.69
CA GLY A 193 30.55 -11.72 0.86
C GLY A 193 30.91 -12.46 2.17
N MET A 194 29.91 -12.77 2.98
CA MET A 194 30.04 -13.50 4.24
C MET A 194 29.16 -14.74 4.22
N PRO A 195 29.71 -15.96 4.10
CA PRO A 195 28.92 -17.17 4.25
C PRO A 195 28.53 -17.36 5.72
N TYR A 196 27.22 -17.41 5.98
CA TYR A 196 26.69 -17.73 7.31
C TYR A 196 26.28 -19.20 7.34
N ARG A 197 27.28 -20.07 7.59
CA ARG A 197 27.15 -21.53 7.45
C ARG A 197 26.14 -22.15 8.39
N GLU A 198 25.97 -21.61 9.59
CA GLU A 198 25.02 -22.11 10.61
C GLU A 198 23.56 -22.06 10.11
N CYS A 199 23.22 -21.08 9.29
CA CYS A 199 21.88 -20.89 8.74
C CYS A 199 21.78 -21.22 7.24
N GLY A 200 22.86 -21.63 6.58
CA GLY A 200 22.87 -21.88 5.16
C GLY A 200 22.67 -20.62 4.30
N LEU A 201 22.97 -19.44 4.85
CA LEU A 201 22.74 -18.16 4.22
C LEU A 201 24.06 -17.56 3.68
N TYR A 202 23.92 -16.74 2.64
CA TYR A 202 24.99 -15.88 2.13
C TYR A 202 24.59 -14.42 2.30
N ILE A 203 25.41 -13.64 3.02
CA ILE A 203 25.22 -12.21 3.22
C ILE A 203 26.22 -11.48 2.33
N ILE A 204 25.75 -10.63 1.45
CA ILE A 204 26.59 -9.86 0.53
C ILE A 204 26.31 -8.37 0.77
N ASN A 205 27.36 -7.63 1.10
CA ASN A 205 27.32 -6.18 1.20
C ASN A 205 28.11 -5.58 0.02
N MET A 206 27.51 -4.58 -0.63
CA MET A 206 28.10 -3.88 -1.76
C MET A 206 28.01 -2.38 -1.54
N THR A 207 29.07 -1.68 -1.91
CA THR A 207 29.08 -0.22 -1.99
C THR A 207 29.14 0.20 -3.44
N LEU A 208 28.27 1.09 -3.83
CA LEU A 208 28.04 1.52 -5.21
C LEU A 208 28.18 3.04 -5.31
N ASP A 209 28.74 3.50 -6.42
CA ASP A 209 28.81 4.90 -6.81
C ASP A 209 28.29 5.05 -8.23
N GLY A 210 27.27 5.81 -8.43
CA GLY A 210 26.66 6.00 -9.75
C GLY A 210 25.37 6.77 -9.73
N GLN A 211 24.70 6.76 -10.85
CA GLN A 211 23.38 7.38 -10.99
C GLN A 211 22.35 6.64 -10.15
N GLU A 212 21.52 7.38 -9.40
CA GLU A 212 20.51 6.82 -8.50
C GLU A 212 19.54 5.88 -9.22
N SER A 213 19.18 6.19 -10.47
CA SER A 213 18.34 5.35 -11.33
C SER A 213 18.97 3.98 -11.61
N LYS A 214 20.27 3.94 -11.97
CA LYS A 214 20.97 2.68 -12.25
C LYS A 214 21.14 1.82 -11.00
N ILE A 215 21.41 2.44 -9.84
CA ILE A 215 21.50 1.72 -8.56
C ILE A 215 20.14 1.14 -8.16
N THR A 216 19.07 1.90 -8.36
CA THR A 216 17.70 1.45 -8.09
C THR A 216 17.30 0.30 -9.03
N GLU A 217 17.66 0.37 -10.31
CA GLU A 217 17.42 -0.70 -11.29
C GLU A 217 18.14 -1.99 -10.88
N LEU A 218 19.41 -1.91 -10.50
CA LEU A 218 20.16 -3.07 -10.01
C LEU A 218 19.52 -3.66 -8.75
N SER A 219 19.16 -2.83 -7.80
CA SER A 219 18.47 -3.27 -6.57
C SER A 219 17.18 -4.02 -6.88
N HIS A 220 16.38 -3.52 -7.81
CA HIS A 220 15.14 -4.15 -8.25
C HIS A 220 15.39 -5.50 -8.93
N LYS A 221 16.35 -5.57 -9.87
CA LYS A 221 16.74 -6.83 -10.53
C LYS A 221 17.20 -7.89 -9.54
N LEU A 222 17.98 -7.51 -8.52
CA LEU A 222 18.44 -8.42 -7.47
C LEU A 222 17.28 -8.89 -6.58
N ASN A 223 16.32 -8.03 -6.25
CA ASN A 223 15.19 -8.34 -5.37
C ASN A 223 14.15 -9.27 -6.02
N ILE A 224 14.11 -9.36 -7.36
CA ILE A 224 13.23 -10.28 -8.10
C ILE A 224 13.78 -11.71 -8.08
N LEU A 225 15.06 -11.93 -7.76
CA LEU A 225 15.65 -13.26 -7.73
C LEU A 225 15.02 -14.11 -6.61
N PRO A 226 14.60 -15.36 -6.90
CA PRO A 226 13.99 -16.23 -5.89
C PRO A 226 14.95 -16.49 -4.73
N GLY A 227 14.45 -16.34 -3.48
CA GLY A 227 15.25 -16.59 -2.27
C GLY A 227 16.31 -15.53 -1.96
N VAL A 228 16.22 -14.37 -2.60
CA VAL A 228 17.08 -13.21 -2.35
C VAL A 228 16.27 -12.10 -1.71
N SER A 229 16.76 -11.56 -0.60
CA SER A 229 16.22 -10.37 0.07
C SER A 229 17.23 -9.24 -0.03
N VAL A 230 16.82 -8.07 -0.49
CA VAL A 230 17.70 -6.93 -0.77
C VAL A 230 17.25 -5.71 0.01
N LYS A 231 18.21 -5.01 0.60
CA LYS A 231 18.00 -3.68 1.17
C LYS A 231 19.03 -2.70 0.63
N THR A 232 18.55 -1.60 0.05
CA THR A 232 19.38 -0.51 -0.46
C THR A 232 19.28 0.70 0.45
N THR A 233 20.43 1.31 0.74
CA THR A 233 20.52 2.51 1.54
C THR A 233 21.37 3.53 0.79
N PHE A 234 20.80 4.71 0.53
CA PHE A 234 21.49 5.82 -0.12
C PHE A 234 22.15 6.72 0.93
N ALA A 235 23.39 7.13 0.68
CA ALA A 235 24.07 8.05 1.56
C ALA A 235 23.43 9.45 1.47
N LYS A 236 23.23 10.07 2.64
CA LYS A 236 22.72 11.46 2.71
C LYS A 236 23.90 12.41 2.52
N GLY A 237 23.89 13.19 1.44
CA GLY A 237 24.91 14.22 1.19
C GLY A 237 24.95 14.61 -0.29
N ASN A 238 25.55 15.77 -0.58
CA ASN A 238 25.85 16.17 -1.94
C ASN A 238 27.31 15.80 -2.22
N PHE A 239 27.53 14.74 -2.99
CA PHE A 239 28.88 14.21 -3.28
C PHE A 239 29.51 14.84 -4.53
N ASP A 240 28.81 15.73 -5.23
CA ASP A 240 29.32 16.44 -6.41
C ASP A 240 30.50 17.37 -6.08
N ASP A 241 30.65 17.77 -4.83
CA ASP A 241 31.73 18.69 -4.39
C ASP A 241 33.02 17.96 -3.96
N LEU A 242 33.03 16.64 -3.84
CA LEU A 242 34.21 15.87 -3.42
C LEU A 242 35.28 15.73 -4.53
N GLN A 243 34.95 16.02 -5.78
CA GLN A 243 35.91 16.06 -6.89
C GLN A 243 36.85 17.28 -6.88
N LYS A 244 36.63 18.26 -5.97
CA LYS A 244 37.48 19.44 -5.87
C LYS A 244 38.59 19.35 -4.82
N MET A 245 38.69 18.23 -4.12
CA MET A 245 39.81 17.94 -3.23
C MET A 245 40.82 17.04 -3.97
N GLU A 246 41.49 17.61 -4.99
CA GLU A 246 42.78 17.08 -5.44
C GLU A 246 43.80 17.31 -4.34
N ILE A 247 44.41 16.22 -3.88
CA ILE A 247 45.61 16.20 -3.02
C ILE A 247 46.80 16.49 -3.87
#